data_cbf5924f69b1967bca51cf91c3cbc3a1
#
_entry.id   cbf5924f69b1967bca51cf91c3cbc3a1
#
_cell.length_a   1.000
_cell.length_b   1.000
_cell.length_c   1.000
_cell.angle_alpha   90.00
_cell.angle_beta   90.00
_cell.angle_gamma   90.00
#
_symmetry.space_group_name_H-M   'P 1'
#
loop_
_entity.id
_entity.type
_entity.pdbx_description
1 polymer ?
#
loop_
_entity_poly.entity_id
_entity_poly.type
_entity_poly.pdbx_seq_one_letter_code
_entity_poly.pdbx_strand_id
1 'polypeptide(L)'
;MTTEKKPDSVTLIRDLSDSSGYWGSTYTMTPMADVHVICDAPLGCFNLLGTACVDYTDSIPHIENLTPTAITETDVTVRGTAGITLKAVQGVEREITHGRKQIIVVSTAESEQIGSDHTDMLAKHAPGTRFYYSASLEEDEWQG
;
A
#
# COMPACT_ATOMS: atom_id res chain seq x y z
N MET A 1 -29.03 5.93 -43.44
CA MET A 1 -28.50 4.82 -42.65
C MET A 1 -27.99 5.42 -41.32
N THR A 2 -28.81 5.45 -40.31
CA THR A 2 -28.47 5.91 -38.98
C THR A 2 -27.73 4.77 -38.29
N THR A 3 -26.44 4.91 -38.10
CA THR A 3 -25.65 4.01 -37.27
C THR A 3 -26.07 4.20 -35.80
N GLU A 4 -26.89 3.29 -35.33
CA GLU A 4 -27.21 3.19 -33.91
C GLU A 4 -25.93 2.94 -33.13
N LYS A 5 -25.48 3.97 -32.40
CA LYS A 5 -24.31 3.86 -31.51
C LYS A 5 -24.73 2.91 -30.38
N LYS A 6 -24.16 1.72 -30.37
CA LYS A 6 -24.32 0.77 -29.27
C LYS A 6 -23.95 1.49 -27.97
N PRO A 7 -24.81 1.48 -26.94
CA PRO A 7 -24.44 2.11 -25.69
C PRO A 7 -23.16 1.46 -25.15
N ASP A 8 -22.22 2.28 -24.74
CA ASP A 8 -21.00 1.80 -24.09
C ASP A 8 -21.43 0.94 -22.90
N SER A 9 -20.93 -0.28 -22.84
CA SER A 9 -21.22 -1.19 -21.74
C SER A 9 -20.63 -0.59 -20.47
N VAL A 10 -21.50 -0.11 -19.59
CA VAL A 10 -21.07 0.34 -18.26
C VAL A 10 -20.77 -0.92 -17.45
N THR A 11 -19.52 -1.20 -17.19
CA THR A 11 -19.14 -2.24 -16.24
C THR A 11 -19.41 -1.72 -14.84
N LEU A 12 -20.48 -2.21 -14.20
CA LEU A 12 -20.90 -1.80 -12.86
C LEU A 12 -20.14 -2.50 -11.74
N ILE A 13 -19.34 -3.51 -12.07
CA ILE A 13 -18.57 -4.28 -11.11
C ILE A 13 -17.11 -4.22 -11.55
N ARG A 14 -16.27 -3.60 -10.73
CA ARG A 14 -14.82 -3.74 -10.88
C ARG A 14 -14.43 -5.13 -10.37
N ASP A 15 -13.73 -5.85 -11.19
CA ASP A 15 -13.09 -7.10 -10.78
C ASP A 15 -11.85 -6.76 -9.92
N LEU A 16 -11.39 -7.72 -9.14
CA LEU A 16 -10.11 -7.61 -8.42
C LEU A 16 -8.92 -7.37 -9.35
N SER A 17 -9.04 -7.79 -10.60
CA SER A 17 -8.07 -7.48 -11.65
C SER A 17 -7.91 -5.98 -11.92
N ASP A 18 -8.92 -5.18 -11.58
CA ASP A 18 -8.88 -3.72 -11.70
C ASP A 18 -8.32 -3.03 -10.44
N SER A 19 -7.76 -3.78 -9.51
CA SER A 19 -7.14 -3.24 -8.30
C SER A 19 -5.79 -2.62 -8.61
N SER A 20 -5.43 -1.58 -7.86
CA SER A 20 -4.17 -0.86 -8.05
C SER A 20 -2.93 -1.69 -7.72
N GLY A 21 -1.77 -1.26 -8.19
CA GLY A 21 -0.48 -1.86 -7.88
C GLY A 21 -0.20 -1.95 -6.37
N TYR A 22 -0.78 -1.06 -5.55
CA TYR A 22 -0.75 -1.15 -4.09
C TYR A 22 -1.35 -2.48 -3.58
N TRP A 23 -2.49 -2.89 -4.11
CA TRP A 23 -3.14 -4.15 -3.72
C TRP A 23 -2.29 -5.35 -4.15
N GLY A 24 -1.86 -5.39 -5.41
CA GLY A 24 -1.07 -6.49 -5.94
C GLY A 24 0.27 -6.66 -5.23
N SER A 25 1.00 -5.58 -4.99
CA SER A 25 2.27 -5.62 -4.27
C SER A 25 2.09 -6.09 -2.83
N THR A 26 1.05 -5.61 -2.15
CA THR A 26 0.76 -6.00 -0.76
C THR A 26 0.34 -7.46 -0.66
N TYR A 27 -0.53 -7.94 -1.55
CA TYR A 27 -0.91 -9.36 -1.61
C TYR A 27 0.28 -10.27 -1.87
N THR A 28 1.20 -9.85 -2.70
CA THR A 28 2.40 -10.63 -3.02
C THR A 28 3.36 -10.72 -1.83
N MET A 29 3.53 -9.62 -1.09
CA MET A 29 4.53 -9.54 -0.01
C MET A 29 4.01 -10.04 1.35
N THR A 30 2.74 -9.87 1.65
CA THR A 30 2.17 -10.25 2.96
C THR A 30 2.39 -11.71 3.35
N PRO A 31 2.30 -12.70 2.43
CA PRO A 31 2.56 -14.10 2.76
C PRO A 31 4.02 -14.43 3.06
N MET A 32 4.95 -13.52 2.79
CA MET A 32 6.37 -13.76 3.01
C MET A 32 6.71 -13.61 4.49
N ALA A 33 7.13 -14.69 5.15
CA ALA A 33 7.36 -14.72 6.59
C ALA A 33 8.50 -13.77 7.06
N ASP A 34 9.43 -13.48 6.18
CA ASP A 34 10.61 -12.64 6.42
C ASP A 34 10.44 -11.17 5.94
N VAL A 35 9.23 -10.80 5.53
CA VAL A 35 8.87 -9.45 5.11
C VAL A 35 7.85 -8.85 6.07
N HIS A 36 8.03 -7.57 6.39
CA HIS A 36 7.02 -6.74 7.05
C HIS A 36 6.67 -5.57 6.14
N VAL A 37 5.41 -5.44 5.81
CA VAL A 37 4.90 -4.42 4.89
C VAL A 37 4.29 -3.27 5.67
N ILE A 38 4.76 -2.07 5.42
CA ILE A 38 4.15 -0.84 5.91
C ILE A 38 3.38 -0.21 4.76
N CYS A 39 2.08 -0.14 4.90
CA CYS A 39 1.20 0.49 3.91
C CYS A 39 1.15 2.00 4.18
N ASP A 40 1.72 2.79 3.28
CA ASP A 40 1.66 4.25 3.38
C ASP A 40 0.30 4.76 2.89
N ALA A 41 -0.70 4.56 3.74
CA ALA A 41 -2.12 4.65 3.40
C ALA A 41 -2.96 5.30 4.49
N PRO A 42 -4.06 5.97 4.13
CA PRO A 42 -5.16 6.24 5.04
C PRO A 42 -5.72 4.94 5.62
N LEU A 43 -6.22 5.01 6.85
CA LEU A 43 -6.74 3.82 7.53
C LEU A 43 -7.87 3.12 6.78
N GLY A 44 -8.69 3.89 6.03
CA GLY A 44 -9.76 3.34 5.20
C GLY A 44 -9.24 2.43 4.08
N CYS A 45 -8.23 2.87 3.35
CA CYS A 45 -7.60 2.09 2.27
C CYS A 45 -6.91 0.84 2.81
N PHE A 46 -6.25 0.95 3.97
CA PHE A 46 -5.67 -0.20 4.66
C PHE A 46 -6.72 -1.22 5.10
N ASN A 47 -7.83 -0.78 5.68
CA ASN A 47 -8.90 -1.67 6.13
C ASN A 47 -9.58 -2.40 4.97
N LEU A 48 -9.78 -1.72 3.84
CA LEU A 48 -10.32 -2.36 2.63
C LEU A 48 -9.39 -3.47 2.13
N LEU A 49 -8.09 -3.20 2.07
CA LEU A 49 -7.09 -4.19 1.73
C LEU A 49 -7.11 -5.38 2.71
N GLY A 50 -7.14 -5.12 4.01
CA GLY A 50 -7.20 -6.15 5.05
C GLY A 50 -8.44 -7.04 4.91
N THR A 51 -9.61 -6.45 4.66
CA THR A 51 -10.86 -7.17 4.42
C THR A 51 -10.76 -8.04 3.18
N ALA A 52 -10.29 -7.49 2.07
CA ALA A 52 -10.11 -8.25 0.85
C ALA A 52 -9.11 -9.39 1.02
N CYS A 53 -8.05 -9.17 1.76
CA CYS A 53 -7.10 -10.21 2.12
C CYS A 53 -7.77 -11.40 2.84
N VAL A 54 -8.66 -11.14 3.78
CA VAL A 54 -9.39 -12.19 4.52
C VAL A 54 -10.41 -12.90 3.62
N ASP A 55 -11.13 -12.15 2.79
CA ASP A 55 -12.24 -12.68 2.00
C ASP A 55 -11.77 -13.52 0.81
N TYR A 56 -10.63 -13.20 0.23
CA TYR A 56 -10.19 -13.80 -1.04
C TYR A 56 -9.07 -14.83 -0.93
N THR A 57 -8.48 -15.02 0.23
CA THR A 57 -7.30 -15.89 0.37
C THR A 57 -7.46 -17.03 1.37
N ASP A 58 -8.67 -17.37 1.83
CA ASP A 58 -9.00 -18.44 2.79
C ASP A 58 -8.14 -18.45 4.08
N SER A 59 -7.03 -17.84 4.09
CA SER A 59 -6.19 -17.45 5.22
C SER A 59 -4.96 -16.75 4.69
N ILE A 60 -4.69 -15.52 5.13
CA ILE A 60 -3.38 -14.94 4.90
C ILE A 60 -2.50 -15.34 6.07
N PRO A 61 -1.54 -16.22 5.85
CA PRO A 61 -0.49 -16.40 6.84
C PRO A 61 0.23 -15.04 6.97
N HIS A 62 0.44 -14.63 8.20
CA HIS A 62 1.26 -13.43 8.50
C HIS A 62 0.60 -12.06 8.25
N ILE A 63 -0.73 -11.95 8.41
CA ILE A 63 -1.42 -10.64 8.39
C ILE A 63 -0.84 -9.68 9.45
N GLU A 64 -0.25 -10.20 10.50
CA GLU A 64 0.49 -9.44 11.51
C GLU A 64 1.73 -8.73 10.94
N ASN A 65 2.14 -9.09 9.73
CA ASN A 65 3.22 -8.40 9.01
C ASN A 65 2.76 -7.14 8.26
N LEU A 66 1.49 -6.76 8.38
CA LEU A 66 0.95 -5.53 7.79
C LEU A 66 0.79 -4.45 8.85
N THR A 67 1.26 -3.25 8.55
CA THR A 67 1.09 -2.07 9.41
C THR A 67 0.72 -0.86 8.57
N PRO A 68 -0.37 -0.12 8.89
CA PRO A 68 -0.69 1.13 8.22
C PRO A 68 0.13 2.28 8.80
N THR A 69 0.42 3.30 7.99
CA THR A 69 0.85 4.61 8.51
C THR A 69 -0.32 5.42 9.08
N ALA A 70 -1.55 5.08 8.68
CA ALA A 70 -2.77 5.76 9.08
C ALA A 70 -2.74 7.27 8.77
N ILE A 71 -2.39 7.62 7.54
CA ILE A 71 -2.36 8.99 7.04
C ILE A 71 -3.68 9.70 7.34
N THR A 72 -3.61 10.90 7.88
CA THR A 72 -4.77 11.75 8.16
C THR A 72 -4.85 12.91 7.17
N GLU A 73 -6.00 13.56 7.10
CA GLU A 73 -6.21 14.76 6.31
C GLU A 73 -5.19 15.87 6.65
N THR A 74 -4.83 16.00 7.93
CA THR A 74 -3.81 16.97 8.36
C THR A 74 -2.41 16.61 7.82
N ASP A 75 -2.08 15.33 7.74
CA ASP A 75 -0.80 14.90 7.16
C ASP A 75 -0.76 15.21 5.68
N VAL A 76 -1.88 14.99 4.96
CA VAL A 76 -2.02 15.31 3.53
C VAL A 76 -1.86 16.81 3.28
N THR A 77 -2.52 17.66 4.06
CA THR A 77 -2.66 19.09 3.76
C THR A 77 -1.54 19.96 4.33
N VAL A 78 -0.89 19.56 5.41
CA VAL A 78 0.02 20.43 6.19
C VAL A 78 1.40 19.84 6.39
N ARG A 79 1.50 18.55 6.71
CA ARG A 79 2.76 17.97 7.22
C ARG A 79 3.54 17.14 6.20
N GLY A 80 2.87 16.63 5.18
CA GLY A 80 3.41 15.55 4.36
C GLY A 80 3.45 14.22 5.12
N THR A 81 3.67 13.12 4.40
CA THR A 81 3.59 11.77 4.97
C THR A 81 4.92 11.22 5.48
N ALA A 82 6.06 11.75 5.05
CA ALA A 82 7.38 11.21 5.38
C ALA A 82 7.62 11.04 6.89
N GLY A 83 7.17 12.00 7.70
CA GLY A 83 7.35 11.93 9.16
C GLY A 83 6.53 10.84 9.84
N ILE A 84 5.31 10.59 9.38
CA ILE A 84 4.45 9.52 9.92
C ILE A 84 4.94 8.15 9.46
N THR A 85 5.39 8.05 8.22
CA THR A 85 6.00 6.85 7.67
C THR A 85 7.26 6.45 8.45
N LEU A 86 8.14 7.40 8.74
CA LEU A 86 9.32 7.14 9.56
C LEU A 86 8.97 6.63 10.97
N LYS A 87 7.95 7.20 11.60
CA LYS A 87 7.46 6.72 12.90
C LYS A 87 6.95 5.28 12.84
N ALA A 88 6.22 4.94 11.78
CA ALA A 88 5.73 3.57 11.57
C ALA A 88 6.90 2.59 11.41
N VAL A 89 7.90 2.93 10.59
CA VAL A 89 9.12 2.13 10.42
C VAL A 89 9.83 1.91 11.74
N GLN A 90 10.08 2.97 12.51
CA GLN A 90 10.75 2.87 13.81
C GLN A 90 9.91 2.10 14.85
N GLY A 91 8.59 2.14 14.74
CA GLY A 91 7.69 1.31 15.54
C GLY A 91 7.90 -0.17 15.26
N VAL A 92 7.81 -0.54 13.98
CA VAL A 92 8.00 -1.92 13.52
C VAL A 92 9.40 -2.44 13.83
N GLU A 93 10.46 -1.65 13.61
CA GLU A 93 11.83 -2.03 13.97
C GLU A 93 11.99 -2.40 15.45
N ARG A 94 11.27 -1.72 16.34
CA ARG A 94 11.29 -2.02 17.79
C ARG A 94 10.53 -3.27 18.16
N GLU A 95 9.48 -3.60 17.41
CA GLU A 95 8.63 -4.76 17.66
C GLU A 95 9.18 -6.05 17.05
N ILE A 96 10.00 -5.96 16.02
CA ILE A 96 10.66 -7.12 15.40
C ILE A 96 11.77 -7.63 16.32
N THR A 97 11.38 -8.39 17.35
CA THR A 97 12.32 -8.92 18.35
C THR A 97 12.93 -10.26 17.95
N HIS A 98 12.34 -10.99 17.01
CA HIS A 98 12.76 -12.33 16.61
C HIS A 98 12.86 -12.45 15.10
N GLY A 99 14.09 -12.48 14.62
CA GLY A 99 14.40 -12.64 13.21
C GLY A 99 14.61 -11.30 12.46
N ARG A 100 15.39 -11.34 11.39
CA ARG A 100 15.58 -10.19 10.51
C ARG A 100 14.47 -10.20 9.48
N LYS A 101 13.42 -9.42 9.70
CA LYS A 101 12.44 -9.14 8.66
C LYS A 101 12.91 -7.96 7.82
N GLN A 102 12.75 -8.08 6.51
CA GLN A 102 12.90 -6.94 5.61
C GLN A 102 11.66 -6.05 5.75
N ILE A 103 11.84 -4.81 6.13
CA ILE A 103 10.76 -3.83 6.15
C ILE A 103 10.65 -3.18 4.77
N ILE A 104 9.44 -3.19 4.21
CA ILE A 104 9.12 -2.57 2.92
C ILE A 104 7.96 -1.61 3.12
N VAL A 105 8.17 -0.35 2.76
CA VAL A 105 7.10 0.65 2.71
C VAL A 105 6.53 0.66 1.31
N VAL A 106 5.22 0.48 1.18
CA VAL A 106 4.50 0.49 -0.10
C VAL A 106 3.69 1.76 -0.21
N SER A 107 3.83 2.47 -1.32
CA SER A 107 3.03 3.66 -1.62
C SER A 107 1.58 3.30 -1.95
N THR A 108 0.71 4.27 -1.79
CA THR A 108 -0.68 4.27 -2.29
C THR A 108 -0.90 5.47 -3.19
N ALA A 109 -2.00 5.51 -3.92
CA ALA A 109 -2.35 6.65 -4.76
C ALA A 109 -2.33 7.97 -3.96
N GLU A 110 -2.80 7.96 -2.73
CA GLU A 110 -2.81 9.15 -1.86
C GLU A 110 -1.39 9.60 -1.49
N SER A 111 -0.52 8.67 -1.10
CA SER A 111 0.86 9.02 -0.73
C SER A 111 1.68 9.45 -1.95
N GLU A 112 1.43 8.87 -3.11
CA GLU A 112 2.05 9.24 -4.39
C GLU A 112 1.62 10.64 -4.82
N GLN A 113 0.33 10.97 -4.67
CA GLN A 113 -0.19 12.31 -4.99
C GLN A 113 0.42 13.40 -4.12
N ILE A 114 0.72 13.11 -2.87
CA ILE A 114 1.38 14.05 -1.95
C ILE A 114 2.84 14.28 -2.36
N GLY A 115 3.48 13.30 -2.99
CA GLY A 115 4.84 13.40 -3.51
C GLY A 115 5.91 13.53 -2.42
N SER A 116 5.71 12.89 -1.27
CA SER A 116 6.71 12.87 -0.19
C SER A 116 7.95 12.10 -0.61
N ASP A 117 9.13 12.64 -0.31
CA ASP A 117 10.41 11.98 -0.59
C ASP A 117 10.73 10.90 0.43
N HIS A 118 10.06 9.75 0.28
CA HIS A 118 10.27 8.59 1.14
C HIS A 118 11.64 7.96 0.94
N THR A 119 12.15 7.95 -0.27
CA THR A 119 13.42 7.30 -0.61
C THR A 119 14.59 7.96 0.12
N ASP A 120 14.67 9.28 0.05
CA ASP A 120 15.74 10.05 0.70
C ASP A 120 15.60 9.99 2.23
N MET A 121 14.38 10.10 2.74
CA MET A 121 14.08 10.02 4.16
C MET A 121 14.48 8.64 4.73
N LEU A 122 14.11 7.55 4.07
CA LEU A 122 14.43 6.19 4.52
C LEU A 122 15.93 5.91 4.41
N ALA A 123 16.59 6.31 3.32
CA ALA A 123 18.03 6.15 3.17
C ALA A 123 18.80 6.82 4.30
N LYS A 124 18.32 7.95 4.78
CA LYS A 124 18.98 8.74 5.82
C LYS A 124 18.67 8.23 7.24
N HIS A 125 17.45 7.81 7.52
CA HIS A 125 16.96 7.56 8.88
C HIS A 125 16.64 6.09 9.17
N ALA A 126 16.45 5.26 8.14
CA ALA A 126 16.14 3.84 8.25
C ALA A 126 16.72 3.05 7.06
N PRO A 127 18.06 2.99 6.94
CA PRO A 127 18.73 2.46 5.72
C PRO A 127 18.48 0.98 5.47
N GLY A 128 17.95 0.24 6.45
CA GLY A 128 17.52 -1.15 6.30
C GLY A 128 16.14 -1.33 5.69
N THR A 129 15.37 -0.25 5.56
CA THR A 129 14.01 -0.26 5.01
C THR A 129 14.03 0.04 3.53
N ARG A 130 13.18 -0.65 2.77
CA ARG A 130 12.99 -0.42 1.33
C ARG A 130 11.70 0.36 1.09
N PHE A 131 11.71 1.21 0.08
CA PHE A 131 10.51 1.85 -0.44
C PHE A 131 10.14 1.21 -1.78
N TYR A 132 8.88 0.81 -1.91
CA TYR A 132 8.31 0.30 -3.14
C TYR A 132 7.25 1.29 -3.64
N TYR A 133 7.52 1.90 -4.79
CA TYR A 133 6.58 2.75 -5.49
C TYR A 133 5.61 1.86 -6.27
N SER A 134 4.36 1.84 -5.86
CA SER A 134 3.36 0.92 -6.42
C SER A 134 2.72 1.41 -7.72
N ALA A 135 3.05 2.64 -8.14
CA ALA A 135 2.50 3.30 -9.33
C ALA A 135 0.95 3.36 -9.36
N SER A 136 0.33 3.42 -8.19
CA SER A 136 -1.14 3.35 -8.06
C SER A 136 -1.89 4.52 -8.69
N LEU A 137 -1.22 5.63 -9.01
CA LEU A 137 -1.78 6.74 -9.78
C LEU A 137 -1.70 6.51 -11.30
N GLU A 138 -0.78 5.69 -11.75
CA GLU A 138 -0.46 5.50 -13.17
C GLU A 138 -1.06 4.20 -13.71
N GLU A 139 -1.14 3.19 -12.85
CA GLU A 139 -1.57 1.84 -13.20
C GLU A 139 -2.84 1.46 -12.45
N ASP A 140 -3.90 1.17 -13.20
CA ASP A 140 -5.19 0.73 -12.65
C ASP A 140 -5.21 -0.77 -12.34
N GLU A 141 -4.20 -1.52 -12.78
CA GLU A 141 -4.15 -2.97 -12.65
C GLU A 141 -3.29 -3.39 -11.46
N TRP A 142 -3.69 -4.48 -10.81
CA TRP A 142 -2.94 -5.03 -9.67
C TRP A 142 -1.58 -5.62 -10.05
N GLN A 143 -1.37 -5.94 -11.33
CA GLN A 143 -0.08 -6.39 -11.85
C GLN A 143 0.96 -5.27 -11.96
N GLY A 144 0.54 -4.01 -11.91
CA GLY A 144 1.22 -2.72 -11.97
C GLY A 144 2.70 -2.67 -12.13
#